data_77ae8c8b52b702995a427364e4c8d75d
#
_entry.id   77ae8c8b52b702995a427364e4c8d75d
#
_cell.length_a   1.000
_cell.length_b   1.000
_cell.length_c   1.000
_cell.angle_alpha   90.00
_cell.angle_beta   90.00
_cell.angle_gamma   90.00
#
_symmetry.space_group_name_H-M   'P 1'
#
loop_
_entity.id
_entity.type
_entity.pdbx_description
1 polymer ?
#
loop_
_entity_poly.entity_id
_entity_poly.type
_entity_poly.pdbx_seq_one_letter_code
_entity_poly.pdbx_strand_id
1 'polypeptide(L)'
;MATTNFKGQTVRLIGEFIQVGTVAPDFGLVKTDLSTFSLKDLSGKNVVLNIFPSLDTAVCATSVRKFNKLAASLPDTIVLAISKDLPFAHARFCTTEGIEHVIPLSDFRISDFDENYGVCMADGPLAGLLARAVVIIGKDGRVAYTELVPEITQEPDYDKVLEVLK
;
A
#
# COMPACT_ATOMS: atom_id res chain seq x y z
N MET A 1 6.70 -17.17 -8.77
CA MET A 1 6.80 -16.44 -7.49
C MET A 1 7.44 -15.07 -7.74
N ALA A 2 6.78 -14.01 -7.29
CA ALA A 2 7.32 -12.66 -7.47
C ALA A 2 8.51 -12.41 -6.56
N THR A 3 9.41 -11.55 -7.01
CA THR A 3 10.60 -11.15 -6.26
C THR A 3 10.78 -9.64 -6.32
N THR A 4 11.44 -9.09 -5.32
CA THR A 4 11.93 -7.72 -5.32
C THR A 4 13.38 -7.75 -4.81
N ASN A 5 14.00 -6.58 -4.67
CA ASN A 5 15.35 -6.50 -4.10
C ASN A 5 15.37 -5.56 -2.91
N PHE A 6 16.22 -5.87 -1.96
CA PHE A 6 16.52 -4.97 -0.84
C PHE A 6 18.04 -4.76 -0.82
N LYS A 7 18.48 -3.53 -1.10
CA LYS A 7 19.89 -3.16 -1.22
C LYS A 7 20.66 -4.10 -2.14
N GLY A 8 20.04 -4.42 -3.30
CA GLY A 8 20.63 -5.29 -4.31
C GLY A 8 20.49 -6.78 -4.06
N GLN A 9 19.97 -7.21 -2.93
CA GLN A 9 19.76 -8.63 -2.62
C GLN A 9 18.34 -9.05 -2.95
N THR A 10 18.19 -10.16 -3.68
CA THR A 10 16.88 -10.68 -4.08
C THR A 10 16.08 -11.13 -2.86
N VAL A 11 14.82 -10.70 -2.81
CA VAL A 11 13.85 -11.08 -1.78
C VAL A 11 12.65 -11.72 -2.46
N ARG A 12 12.22 -12.87 -1.98
CA ARG A 12 11.01 -13.56 -2.50
C ARG A 12 9.80 -13.10 -1.73
N LEU A 13 8.65 -13.10 -2.42
CA LEU A 13 7.35 -12.79 -1.80
C LEU A 13 6.57 -14.08 -1.58
N ILE A 14 5.72 -14.08 -0.55
CA ILE A 14 4.81 -15.19 -0.27
C ILE A 14 3.61 -15.07 -1.21
N GLY A 15 3.26 -16.16 -1.90
CA GLY A 15 2.12 -16.19 -2.82
C GLY A 15 2.40 -15.48 -4.14
N GLU A 16 1.34 -15.14 -4.85
CA GLU A 16 1.40 -14.50 -6.15
C GLU A 16 1.05 -13.02 -6.04
N PHE A 17 1.91 -12.15 -6.60
CA PHE A 17 1.59 -10.72 -6.66
C PHE A 17 0.34 -10.50 -7.51
N ILE A 18 -0.59 -9.70 -7.02
CA ILE A 18 -1.89 -9.48 -7.64
C ILE A 18 -1.76 -8.93 -9.06
N GLN A 19 -2.65 -9.38 -9.96
CA GLN A 19 -2.61 -9.07 -11.38
C GLN A 19 -3.70 -8.07 -11.78
N VAL A 20 -3.40 -7.23 -12.76
CA VAL A 20 -4.37 -6.33 -13.40
C VAL A 20 -5.54 -7.16 -13.98
N GLY A 21 -6.76 -6.66 -13.81
CA GLY A 21 -7.98 -7.33 -14.29
C GLY A 21 -8.64 -8.24 -13.26
N THR A 22 -7.93 -8.59 -12.20
CA THR A 22 -8.47 -9.42 -11.10
C THR A 22 -9.50 -8.61 -10.30
N VAL A 23 -10.55 -9.26 -9.83
CA VAL A 23 -11.42 -8.66 -8.82
C VAL A 23 -10.61 -8.50 -7.54
N ALA A 24 -10.51 -7.27 -7.04
CA ALA A 24 -9.69 -7.00 -5.86
C ALA A 24 -10.26 -7.73 -4.64
N PRO A 25 -9.45 -8.59 -3.96
CA PRO A 25 -9.90 -9.24 -2.73
C PRO A 25 -10.25 -8.21 -1.66
N ASP A 26 -11.37 -8.42 -0.97
CA ASP A 26 -11.71 -7.59 0.18
C ASP A 26 -10.68 -7.83 1.30
N PHE A 27 -10.57 -6.87 2.20
CA PHE A 27 -9.67 -6.98 3.35
C PHE A 27 -10.23 -6.20 4.53
N GLY A 28 -9.79 -6.58 5.72
CA GLY A 28 -10.05 -5.82 6.94
C GLY A 28 -8.72 -5.43 7.56
N LEU A 29 -8.39 -4.15 7.50
CA LEU A 29 -7.16 -3.59 8.09
C LEU A 29 -7.53 -2.63 9.22
N VAL A 30 -6.55 -2.28 10.05
CA VAL A 30 -6.81 -1.54 11.29
C VAL A 30 -6.52 -0.05 11.10
N LYS A 31 -7.52 0.77 11.35
CA LYS A 31 -7.39 2.23 11.33
C LYS A 31 -6.69 2.73 12.59
N THR A 32 -6.34 4.01 12.60
CA THR A 32 -5.67 4.63 13.75
C THR A 32 -6.54 4.67 15.01
N ASP A 33 -7.86 4.59 14.88
CA ASP A 33 -8.79 4.51 16.00
C ASP A 33 -9.04 3.06 16.46
N LEU A 34 -8.30 2.10 15.90
CA LEU A 34 -8.36 0.66 16.17
C LEU A 34 -9.62 -0.03 15.60
N SER A 35 -10.45 0.68 14.86
CA SER A 35 -11.57 0.06 14.13
C SER A 35 -11.08 -0.64 12.87
N THR A 36 -11.89 -1.57 12.37
CA THR A 36 -11.60 -2.29 11.13
C THR A 36 -12.12 -1.50 9.93
N PHE A 37 -11.26 -1.37 8.92
CA PHE A 37 -11.59 -0.74 7.65
C PHE A 37 -11.62 -1.82 6.56
N SER A 38 -12.69 -1.85 5.77
CA SER A 38 -12.84 -2.83 4.69
C SER A 38 -12.84 -2.16 3.34
N LEU A 39 -12.26 -2.82 2.32
CA LEU A 39 -12.23 -2.31 0.94
C LEU A 39 -13.65 -2.04 0.42
N LYS A 40 -14.60 -2.90 0.74
CA LYS A 40 -16.00 -2.76 0.31
C LYS A 40 -16.63 -1.43 0.74
N ASP A 41 -16.08 -0.76 1.77
CA ASP A 41 -16.57 0.53 2.22
C ASP A 41 -16.28 1.65 1.21
N LEU A 42 -15.42 1.39 0.22
CA LEU A 42 -15.00 2.35 -0.80
C LEU A 42 -15.56 2.03 -2.19
N SER A 43 -16.64 1.25 -2.25
CA SER A 43 -17.28 0.88 -3.52
C SER A 43 -17.64 2.12 -4.34
N GLY A 44 -17.34 2.09 -5.65
CA GLY A 44 -17.62 3.19 -6.55
C GLY A 44 -16.55 4.29 -6.61
N LYS A 45 -15.45 4.13 -5.89
CA LYS A 45 -14.31 5.05 -5.92
C LYS A 45 -13.07 4.37 -6.49
N ASN A 46 -12.14 5.17 -7.02
CA ASN A 46 -10.81 4.67 -7.32
C ASN A 46 -10.02 4.59 -6.01
N VAL A 47 -9.37 3.47 -5.76
CA VAL A 47 -8.63 3.24 -4.52
C VAL A 47 -7.16 2.96 -4.86
N VAL A 48 -6.26 3.76 -4.31
CA VAL A 48 -4.82 3.57 -4.45
C VAL A 48 -4.30 2.93 -3.17
N LEU A 49 -3.71 1.75 -3.30
CA LEU A 49 -3.03 1.09 -2.19
C LEU A 49 -1.54 1.42 -2.29
N ASN A 50 -1.04 2.28 -1.41
CA ASN A 50 0.39 2.52 -1.24
C ASN A 50 0.88 1.58 -0.16
N ILE A 51 1.57 0.52 -0.57
CA ILE A 51 2.02 -0.57 0.30
C ILE A 51 3.51 -0.43 0.52
N PHE A 52 3.98 -0.53 1.75
CA PHE A 52 5.40 -0.30 2.06
C PHE A 52 5.83 -1.03 3.34
N PRO A 53 7.16 -1.22 3.54
CA PRO A 53 7.67 -1.92 4.72
C PRO A 53 7.43 -1.20 6.04
N SER A 54 7.75 0.09 6.15
CA SER A 54 7.60 0.83 7.40
C SER A 54 7.69 2.34 7.21
N LEU A 55 6.87 3.07 7.96
CA LEU A 55 6.93 4.55 8.04
C LEU A 55 8.27 5.06 8.59
N ASP A 56 9.00 4.22 9.30
CA ASP A 56 10.28 4.59 9.90
C ASP A 56 11.45 4.52 8.91
N THR A 57 11.18 4.24 7.64
CA THR A 57 12.18 4.36 6.57
C THR A 57 11.94 5.65 5.77
N ALA A 58 13.03 6.29 5.32
CA ALA A 58 12.95 7.59 4.65
C ALA A 58 12.13 7.55 3.36
N VAL A 59 12.29 6.50 2.55
CA VAL A 59 11.57 6.35 1.28
C VAL A 59 10.08 6.14 1.49
N CYS A 60 9.71 5.34 2.49
CA CYS A 60 8.31 5.12 2.82
C CYS A 60 7.63 6.40 3.28
N ALA A 61 8.27 7.15 4.16
CA ALA A 61 7.76 8.44 4.63
C ALA A 61 7.57 9.41 3.47
N THR A 62 8.55 9.50 2.55
CA THR A 62 8.47 10.34 1.37
C THR A 62 7.30 9.92 0.47
N SER A 63 7.09 8.62 0.25
CA SER A 63 6.00 8.15 -0.60
C SER A 63 4.63 8.52 -0.01
N VAL A 64 4.46 8.41 1.29
CA VAL A 64 3.20 8.81 1.94
C VAL A 64 2.94 10.30 1.77
N ARG A 65 3.96 11.15 1.93
CA ARG A 65 3.84 12.60 1.72
C ARG A 65 3.43 12.93 0.28
N LYS A 66 4.06 12.28 -0.70
CA LYS A 66 3.75 12.50 -2.13
C LYS A 66 2.35 12.05 -2.48
N PHE A 67 1.93 10.88 -2.01
CA PHE A 67 0.56 10.40 -2.22
C PHE A 67 -0.48 11.30 -1.53
N ASN A 68 -0.15 11.87 -0.39
CA ASN A 68 -1.03 12.81 0.28
C ASN A 68 -1.30 14.05 -0.61
N LYS A 69 -0.29 14.58 -1.28
CA LYS A 69 -0.45 15.69 -2.22
C LYS A 69 -1.28 15.28 -3.43
N LEU A 70 -1.03 14.09 -3.98
CA LEU A 70 -1.79 13.56 -5.11
C LEU A 70 -3.27 13.39 -4.77
N ALA A 71 -3.55 12.81 -3.61
CA ALA A 71 -4.92 12.56 -3.16
C ALA A 71 -5.73 13.85 -3.06
N ALA A 72 -5.09 14.93 -2.61
CA ALA A 72 -5.75 16.23 -2.46
C ALA A 72 -6.27 16.80 -3.78
N SER A 73 -5.66 16.42 -4.91
CA SER A 73 -6.00 16.95 -6.24
C SER A 73 -6.84 16.01 -7.10
N LEU A 74 -7.14 14.80 -6.63
CA LEU A 74 -7.84 13.79 -7.42
C LEU A 74 -9.22 13.51 -6.85
N PRO A 75 -10.30 13.94 -7.56
CA PRO A 75 -11.66 13.64 -7.12
C PRO A 75 -11.97 12.15 -7.25
N ASP A 76 -12.89 11.65 -6.44
CA ASP A 76 -13.34 10.26 -6.43
C ASP A 76 -12.21 9.22 -6.25
N THR A 77 -11.09 9.66 -5.68
CA THR A 77 -9.93 8.80 -5.43
C THR A 77 -9.60 8.82 -3.95
N ILE A 78 -9.44 7.63 -3.39
CA ILE A 78 -9.03 7.43 -1.99
C ILE A 78 -7.66 6.75 -2.01
N VAL A 79 -6.73 7.27 -1.22
CA VAL A 79 -5.40 6.68 -1.07
C VAL A 79 -5.28 6.06 0.31
N LEU A 80 -4.84 4.80 0.34
CA LEU A 80 -4.60 4.05 1.58
C LEU A 80 -3.09 3.86 1.72
N ALA A 81 -2.56 4.13 2.90
CA ALA A 81 -1.16 3.85 3.24
C ALA A 81 -1.12 2.61 4.13
N ILE A 82 -0.54 1.52 3.62
CA ILE A 82 -0.64 0.19 4.24
C ILE A 82 0.74 -0.35 4.60
N SER A 83 0.94 -0.69 5.85
CA SER A 83 2.15 -1.35 6.34
C SER A 83 1.84 -2.18 7.59
N LYS A 84 2.85 -2.91 8.06
CA LYS A 84 2.76 -3.66 9.34
C LYS A 84 3.03 -2.78 10.56
N ASP A 85 3.34 -1.49 10.38
CA ASP A 85 3.46 -0.56 11.50
C ASP A 85 2.18 -0.59 12.34
N LEU A 86 2.32 -0.40 13.65
CA LEU A 86 1.15 -0.36 14.53
C LEU A 86 0.29 0.87 14.25
N PRO A 87 -1.03 0.81 14.53
CA PRO A 87 -1.91 1.96 14.33
C PRO A 87 -1.43 3.21 15.07
N PHE A 88 -0.77 3.05 16.21
CA PHE A 88 -0.21 4.16 16.98
C PHE A 88 0.91 4.86 16.23
N ALA A 89 1.76 4.11 15.54
CA ALA A 89 2.83 4.66 14.71
C ALA A 89 2.27 5.43 13.51
N HIS A 90 1.24 4.88 12.87
CA HIS A 90 0.53 5.56 11.78
C HIS A 90 -0.09 6.88 12.26
N ALA A 91 -0.73 6.88 13.42
CA ALA A 91 -1.33 8.09 13.99
C ALA A 91 -0.29 9.15 14.27
N ARG A 92 0.82 8.77 14.89
CA ARG A 92 1.93 9.69 15.19
C ARG A 92 2.52 10.30 13.92
N PHE A 93 2.76 9.47 12.91
CA PHE A 93 3.31 9.91 11.62
C PHE A 93 2.37 10.91 10.94
N CYS A 94 1.09 10.60 10.84
CA CYS A 94 0.13 11.47 10.18
C CYS A 94 -0.03 12.80 10.91
N THR A 95 -0.04 12.80 12.24
CA THR A 95 -0.12 14.01 13.03
C THR A 95 1.13 14.88 12.85
N THR A 96 2.31 14.29 12.97
CA THR A 96 3.60 14.99 12.87
C THR A 96 3.81 15.58 11.48
N GLU A 97 3.42 14.86 10.42
CA GLU A 97 3.66 15.25 9.02
C GLU A 97 2.49 16.00 8.39
N GLY A 98 1.39 16.18 9.11
CA GLY A 98 0.21 16.86 8.56
C GLY A 98 -0.48 16.09 7.44
N ILE A 99 -0.52 14.77 7.51
CA ILE A 99 -1.13 13.91 6.49
C ILE A 99 -2.64 13.85 6.74
N GLU A 100 -3.44 14.42 5.83
CA GLU A 100 -4.89 14.52 5.98
C GLU A 100 -5.68 13.83 4.86
N HIS A 101 -5.05 13.58 3.71
CA HIS A 101 -5.73 13.07 2.52
C HIS A 101 -5.46 11.59 2.24
N VAL A 102 -4.73 10.92 3.11
CA VAL A 102 -4.41 9.50 3.02
C VAL A 102 -4.97 8.82 4.26
N ILE A 103 -5.58 7.66 4.08
CA ILE A 103 -6.07 6.84 5.20
C ILE A 103 -4.97 5.83 5.57
N PRO A 104 -4.35 5.97 6.75
CA PRO A 104 -3.35 5.00 7.18
C PRO A 104 -4.01 3.75 7.73
N LEU A 105 -3.52 2.58 7.31
CA LEU A 105 -4.05 1.28 7.70
C LEU A 105 -2.91 0.37 8.14
N SER A 106 -3.12 -0.34 9.23
CA SER A 106 -2.14 -1.29 9.77
C SER A 106 -2.55 -2.73 9.48
N ASP A 107 -1.60 -3.51 8.97
CA ASP A 107 -1.75 -4.95 8.76
C ASP A 107 -1.02 -5.73 9.88
N PHE A 108 -1.11 -5.26 11.13
CA PHE A 108 -0.43 -5.92 12.24
C PHE A 108 -1.17 -7.15 12.75
N ARG A 109 -2.48 -7.21 12.57
CA ARG A 109 -3.29 -8.37 12.95
C ARG A 109 -3.13 -9.48 11.93
N ILE A 110 -3.42 -10.70 12.35
CA ILE A 110 -3.49 -11.82 11.42
C ILE A 110 -4.63 -11.56 10.45
N SER A 111 -4.29 -11.41 9.18
CA SER A 111 -5.25 -11.13 8.11
C SER A 111 -4.77 -11.82 6.84
N ASP A 112 -5.64 -11.89 5.83
CA ASP A 112 -5.31 -12.49 4.55
C ASP A 112 -4.80 -11.45 3.54
N PHE A 113 -4.67 -10.18 3.93
CA PHE A 113 -4.30 -9.11 3.00
C PHE A 113 -2.96 -9.39 2.33
N ASP A 114 -1.93 -9.67 3.12
CA ASP A 114 -0.57 -9.83 2.63
C ASP A 114 -0.42 -11.03 1.68
N GLU A 115 -1.17 -12.10 1.91
CA GLU A 115 -1.19 -13.26 1.02
C GLU A 115 -2.05 -13.05 -0.21
N ASN A 116 -3.25 -12.50 -0.04
CA ASN A 116 -4.18 -12.27 -1.15
C ASN A 116 -3.64 -11.28 -2.18
N TYR A 117 -2.86 -10.30 -1.73
CA TYR A 117 -2.21 -9.33 -2.61
C TYR A 117 -0.79 -9.73 -2.99
N GLY A 118 -0.23 -10.75 -2.34
CA GLY A 118 1.10 -11.28 -2.64
C GLY A 118 2.22 -10.29 -2.36
N VAL A 119 2.17 -9.58 -1.23
CA VAL A 119 3.10 -8.49 -0.91
C VAL A 119 3.94 -8.75 0.34
N CYS A 120 3.80 -9.91 0.98
CA CYS A 120 4.59 -10.22 2.16
C CYS A 120 5.96 -10.77 1.78
N MET A 121 7.02 -10.19 2.31
CA MET A 121 8.38 -10.69 2.07
C MET A 121 8.62 -11.99 2.82
N ALA A 122 9.10 -13.00 2.08
CA ALA A 122 9.29 -14.36 2.61
C ALA A 122 10.67 -14.57 3.23
N ASP A 123 11.66 -13.79 2.80
CA ASP A 123 13.05 -13.96 3.26
C ASP A 123 13.77 -12.60 3.32
N GLY A 124 15.06 -12.64 3.60
CA GLY A 124 15.87 -11.44 3.76
C GLY A 124 15.70 -10.76 5.11
N PRO A 125 16.40 -9.62 5.31
CA PRO A 125 16.36 -8.91 6.59
C PRO A 125 15.00 -8.34 6.97
N LEU A 126 14.11 -8.11 5.98
CA LEU A 126 12.79 -7.56 6.21
C LEU A 126 11.68 -8.61 6.09
N ALA A 127 12.00 -9.90 6.21
CA ALA A 127 11.02 -10.97 6.14
C ALA A 127 9.87 -10.71 7.12
N GLY A 128 8.64 -10.91 6.65
CA GLY A 128 7.44 -10.63 7.43
C GLY A 128 6.85 -9.25 7.21
N LEU A 129 7.63 -8.30 6.70
CA LEU A 129 7.13 -6.97 6.34
C LEU A 129 6.56 -6.98 4.91
N LEU A 130 5.79 -5.94 4.60
CA LEU A 130 5.25 -5.79 3.25
C LEU A 130 6.31 -5.20 2.32
N ALA A 131 6.32 -5.65 1.07
CA ALA A 131 7.17 -5.08 0.03
C ALA A 131 6.66 -3.68 -0.37
N ARG A 132 7.46 -2.96 -1.16
CA ARG A 132 7.01 -1.67 -1.71
C ARG A 132 6.24 -1.93 -3.00
N ALA A 133 4.95 -1.62 -2.98
CA ALA A 133 4.07 -1.85 -4.11
C ALA A 133 2.98 -0.79 -4.18
N VAL A 134 2.45 -0.58 -5.39
CA VAL A 134 1.28 0.25 -5.61
C VAL A 134 0.25 -0.58 -6.36
N VAL A 135 -0.99 -0.58 -5.88
CA VAL A 135 -2.11 -1.24 -6.53
C VAL A 135 -3.23 -0.21 -6.65
N ILE A 136 -3.80 -0.06 -7.85
CA ILE A 136 -4.97 0.79 -8.06
C ILE A 136 -6.16 -0.10 -8.36
N ILE A 137 -7.23 0.11 -7.59
CA ILE A 137 -8.51 -0.58 -7.79
C ILE A 137 -9.47 0.42 -8.39
N GLY A 138 -10.03 0.08 -9.56
CA GLY A 138 -10.98 0.93 -10.25
C GLY A 138 -12.35 0.97 -9.59
N LYS A 139 -13.22 1.85 -10.09
CA LYS A 139 -14.58 2.01 -9.58
C LYS A 139 -15.43 0.75 -9.70
N ASP A 140 -15.05 -0.15 -10.61
CA ASP A 140 -15.71 -1.45 -10.82
C ASP A 140 -15.23 -2.55 -9.86
N GLY A 141 -14.30 -2.23 -8.97
CA GLY A 141 -13.74 -3.20 -8.01
C GLY A 141 -12.65 -4.09 -8.57
N ARG A 142 -12.19 -3.84 -9.80
CA ARG A 142 -11.10 -4.61 -10.41
C ARG A 142 -9.79 -3.87 -10.32
N VAL A 143 -8.71 -4.64 -10.27
CA VAL A 143 -7.35 -4.09 -10.27
C VAL A 143 -7.07 -3.45 -11.62
N ALA A 144 -6.82 -2.15 -11.64
CA ALA A 144 -6.55 -1.37 -12.85
C ALA A 144 -5.05 -1.18 -13.10
N TYR A 145 -4.23 -1.25 -12.07
CA TYR A 145 -2.79 -1.01 -12.18
C TYR A 145 -2.06 -1.69 -11.02
N THR A 146 -0.88 -2.24 -11.31
CA THR A 146 0.00 -2.78 -10.27
C THR A 146 1.43 -2.37 -10.55
N GLU A 147 2.17 -2.09 -9.48
CA GLU A 147 3.62 -1.88 -9.53
C GLU A 147 4.24 -2.54 -8.31
N LEU A 148 5.07 -3.57 -8.55
CA LEU A 148 5.97 -4.07 -7.52
C LEU A 148 7.32 -3.38 -7.77
N VAL A 149 7.70 -2.45 -6.89
CA VAL A 149 8.92 -1.67 -7.08
C VAL A 149 10.13 -2.62 -7.02
N PRO A 150 11.00 -2.62 -8.05
CA PRO A 150 12.07 -3.62 -8.14
C PRO A 150 13.10 -3.55 -7.02
N GLU A 151 13.28 -2.39 -6.41
CA GLU A 151 14.22 -2.18 -5.30
C GLU A 151 13.47 -1.42 -4.19
N ILE A 152 13.38 -2.04 -3.00
CA ILE A 152 12.59 -1.52 -1.88
C ILE A 152 13.05 -0.11 -1.43
N THR A 153 14.31 0.21 -1.65
CA THR A 153 14.86 1.52 -1.30
C THR A 153 14.54 2.62 -2.32
N GLN A 154 13.82 2.29 -3.41
CA GLN A 154 13.39 3.25 -4.44
C GLN A 154 11.92 3.61 -4.27
N GLU A 155 11.55 4.81 -4.76
CA GLU A 155 10.18 5.27 -4.77
C GLU A 155 9.38 4.62 -5.90
N PRO A 156 8.04 4.53 -5.75
CA PRO A 156 7.18 4.09 -6.86
C PRO A 156 7.12 5.15 -7.97
N ASP A 157 6.55 4.76 -9.12
CA ASP A 157 6.39 5.64 -10.29
C ASP A 157 5.08 6.42 -10.16
N TYR A 158 5.16 7.62 -9.59
CA TYR A 158 3.98 8.47 -9.35
C TYR A 158 3.31 8.92 -10.65
N ASP A 159 4.08 9.14 -11.71
CA ASP A 159 3.53 9.60 -13.00
C ASP A 159 2.62 8.55 -13.62
N LYS A 160 2.99 7.28 -13.56
CA LYS A 160 2.15 6.18 -14.03
C LYS A 160 0.86 6.05 -13.22
N VAL A 161 0.96 6.25 -11.92
CA VAL A 161 -0.22 6.25 -11.05
C VAL A 161 -1.19 7.35 -11.47
N LEU A 162 -0.68 8.57 -11.71
CA LEU A 162 -1.49 9.70 -12.17
C LEU A 162 -2.17 9.42 -13.51
N GLU A 163 -1.45 8.83 -14.47
CA GLU A 163 -2.00 8.50 -15.78
C GLU A 163 -3.22 7.58 -15.68
N VAL A 164 -3.15 6.59 -14.80
CA VAL A 164 -4.25 5.64 -14.62
C VAL A 164 -5.46 6.30 -13.98
N LEU A 165 -5.25 7.29 -13.11
CA LEU A 165 -6.32 7.95 -12.36
C LEU A 165 -6.97 9.14 -13.10
N LYS A 166 -6.39 9.58 -14.18
CA LYS A 166 -6.95 10.70 -15.00
C LYS A 166 -8.08 10.24 -15.89
#